data_fd2d310f7ccecacd4e4f5e83f0f89185
#
_entry.id   fd2d310f7ccecacd4e4f5e83f0f89185
#
_cell.length_a   1.000
_cell.length_b   1.000
_cell.length_c   1.000
_cell.angle_alpha   90.00
_cell.angle_beta   90.00
_cell.angle_gamma   90.00
#
_symmetry.space_group_name_H-M   'P 1'
#
loop_
_entity.id
_entity.type
_entity.pdbx_description
1 polymer ?
#
loop_
_entity_poly.entity_id
_entity_poly.type
_entity_poly.pdbx_seq_one_letter_code
_entity_poly.pdbx_strand_id
1 'polypeptide(L)'
;VGCGAASSKILMKQGKYTPQFRAGDYSHYKGKKLILAGFTNQAGNTKAWSYNSADNKYMYEGDAQLESYYWYCFQKAFRHIGVNIIDYRYAGGPRPYGYRYGWGYGWGYGYEPPPEAARAARGVPEFGMTLTSLTDQEFSFKVYLYKNGETKLEKDFTVKMSAAGTENVADLEKRSYRLVDLAFTMIMKDKDFQRVF
;
A
#
# COMPACT_ATOMS: atom_id res chain seq x y z
N VAL A 1 31.02 24.17 8.47
CA VAL A 1 31.00 22.94 7.70
C VAL A 1 30.40 21.88 8.62
N GLY A 2 29.06 21.70 8.61
CA GLY A 2 28.38 20.67 9.37
C GLY A 2 28.57 19.34 8.64
N CYS A 3 29.35 18.43 9.19
CA CYS A 3 29.25 17.02 8.83
C CYS A 3 27.85 16.53 9.25
N GLY A 4 26.93 16.43 8.31
CA GLY A 4 25.69 15.73 8.53
C GLY A 4 26.02 14.29 8.92
N ALA A 5 25.70 13.92 10.16
CA ALA A 5 25.84 12.54 10.60
C ALA A 5 25.02 11.67 9.63
N ALA A 6 25.66 10.67 9.03
CA ALA A 6 24.99 9.72 8.17
C ALA A 6 23.88 9.06 9.01
N SER A 7 22.64 9.23 8.63
CA SER A 7 21.52 8.60 9.33
C SER A 7 21.65 7.08 9.23
N SER A 8 21.52 6.38 10.36
CA SER A 8 21.58 4.92 10.39
C SER A 8 20.48 4.34 9.51
N LYS A 9 20.81 3.38 8.66
CA LYS A 9 19.89 2.78 7.70
C LYS A 9 19.11 1.61 8.32
N ILE A 10 17.80 1.62 8.15
CA ILE A 10 16.87 0.56 8.51
C ILE A 10 16.34 -0.07 7.23
N LEU A 11 16.64 -1.35 7.00
CA LEU A 11 16.17 -2.06 5.81
C LEU A 11 14.78 -2.65 6.04
N MET A 12 13.81 -2.21 5.24
CA MET A 12 12.46 -2.76 5.21
C MET A 12 12.36 -3.81 4.10
N LYS A 13 11.98 -5.02 4.46
CA LYS A 13 11.83 -6.12 3.49
C LYS A 13 10.38 -6.55 3.41
N GLN A 14 9.73 -6.34 2.25
CA GLN A 14 8.34 -6.75 2.01
C GLN A 14 8.12 -8.24 2.29
N GLY A 15 9.14 -9.08 2.03
CA GLY A 15 9.12 -10.51 2.32
C GLY A 15 8.95 -10.84 3.80
N LYS A 16 9.51 -10.03 4.71
CA LYS A 16 9.43 -10.20 6.16
C LYS A 16 8.13 -9.68 6.78
N TYR A 17 7.41 -8.79 6.10
CA TYR A 17 6.14 -8.31 6.62
C TYR A 17 5.16 -9.48 6.80
N THR A 18 4.60 -9.56 7.99
CA THR A 18 3.52 -10.50 8.34
C THR A 18 2.51 -9.73 9.18
N PRO A 19 1.22 -9.69 8.77
CA PRO A 19 0.17 -8.99 9.53
C PRO A 19 0.09 -9.48 10.97
N GLN A 20 0.02 -8.56 11.94
CA GLN A 20 -0.05 -8.87 13.37
C GLN A 20 -1.44 -8.64 13.96
N PHE A 21 -2.38 -8.15 13.18
CA PHE A 21 -3.78 -8.02 13.59
C PHE A 21 -4.54 -9.34 13.42
N ARG A 22 -5.63 -9.52 14.19
CA ARG A 22 -6.43 -10.75 14.16
C ARG A 22 -7.32 -10.79 12.92
N ALA A 23 -7.16 -11.80 12.07
CA ALA A 23 -7.99 -11.98 10.87
C ALA A 23 -9.49 -12.14 11.22
N GLY A 24 -9.81 -12.75 12.36
CA GLY A 24 -11.19 -12.96 12.82
C GLY A 24 -11.99 -11.68 13.00
N ASP A 25 -11.33 -10.56 13.36
CA ASP A 25 -11.99 -9.25 13.53
C ASP A 25 -12.54 -8.71 12.20
N TYR A 26 -12.12 -9.29 11.09
CA TYR A 26 -12.48 -8.90 9.72
C TYR A 26 -13.16 -10.01 8.94
N SER A 27 -13.77 -10.99 9.63
CA SER A 27 -14.39 -12.18 9.01
C SER A 27 -15.48 -11.87 7.98
N HIS A 28 -16.13 -10.71 8.07
CA HIS A 28 -17.14 -10.24 7.11
C HIS A 28 -16.57 -9.89 5.73
N TYR A 29 -15.23 -9.78 5.60
CA TYR A 29 -14.55 -9.62 4.32
C TYR A 29 -14.12 -10.94 3.68
N LYS A 30 -14.14 -12.05 4.42
CA LYS A 30 -13.69 -13.36 3.93
C LYS A 30 -14.47 -13.78 2.68
N GLY A 31 -13.73 -14.17 1.66
CA GLY A 31 -14.28 -14.59 0.37
C GLY A 31 -14.66 -13.47 -0.59
N LYS A 32 -14.70 -12.20 -0.14
CA LYS A 32 -14.88 -11.07 -1.06
C LYS A 32 -13.72 -10.99 -2.04
N LYS A 33 -14.01 -10.52 -3.25
CA LYS A 33 -13.01 -10.33 -4.31
C LYS A 33 -12.54 -8.88 -4.35
N LEU A 34 -11.25 -8.67 -4.62
CA LEU A 34 -10.65 -7.35 -4.76
C LEU A 34 -9.56 -7.38 -5.83
N ILE A 35 -9.48 -6.33 -6.62
CA ILE A 35 -8.34 -6.04 -7.49
C ILE A 35 -7.48 -5.02 -6.74
N LEU A 36 -6.21 -5.33 -6.51
CA LEU A 36 -5.25 -4.32 -6.09
C LEU A 36 -4.77 -3.56 -7.32
N ALA A 37 -5.31 -2.36 -7.50
CA ALA A 37 -4.93 -1.42 -8.54
C ALA A 37 -3.55 -0.81 -8.24
N GLY A 38 -3.30 0.42 -8.64
CA GLY A 38 -2.00 1.02 -8.42
C GLY A 38 -1.85 1.71 -7.07
N PHE A 39 -0.64 1.60 -6.57
CA PHE A 39 -0.15 2.45 -5.52
C PHE A 39 0.77 3.50 -6.14
N THR A 40 0.66 4.74 -5.70
CA THR A 40 1.50 5.85 -6.16
C THR A 40 2.14 6.54 -4.97
N ASN A 41 3.31 7.14 -5.17
CA ASN A 41 3.99 7.93 -4.15
C ASN A 41 4.03 9.40 -4.58
N GLN A 42 3.32 10.23 -3.87
CA GLN A 42 3.30 11.69 -4.03
C GLN A 42 3.82 12.40 -2.77
N ALA A 43 4.36 11.64 -1.82
CA ALA A 43 4.87 12.19 -0.57
C ALA A 43 6.16 12.99 -0.82
N GLY A 44 6.08 14.32 -0.67
CA GLY A 44 7.22 15.22 -0.88
C GLY A 44 8.36 15.04 0.10
N ASN A 45 8.13 14.34 1.22
CA ASN A 45 9.14 14.03 2.24
C ASN A 45 9.79 12.65 2.07
N THR A 46 9.59 11.97 0.94
CA THR A 46 10.15 10.65 0.64
C THR A 46 11.08 10.69 -0.56
N LYS A 47 11.86 9.62 -0.72
CA LYS A 47 12.53 9.25 -1.97
C LYS A 47 11.89 7.98 -2.52
N ALA A 48 12.24 7.57 -3.76
CA ALA A 48 11.63 6.40 -4.40
C ALA A 48 11.67 5.13 -3.55
N TRP A 49 12.75 4.90 -2.80
CA TRP A 49 12.95 3.69 -1.96
C TRP A 49 12.99 3.98 -0.46
N SER A 50 12.95 5.25 -0.04
CA SER A 50 13.25 5.57 1.36
C SER A 50 12.48 6.76 1.89
N TYR A 51 12.35 6.79 3.22
CA TYR A 51 11.89 7.93 3.99
C TYR A 51 12.70 8.06 5.28
N ASN A 52 12.72 9.26 5.86
CA ASN A 52 13.39 9.50 7.12
C ASN A 52 12.47 9.29 8.32
N SER A 53 13.04 8.93 9.46
CA SER A 53 12.34 9.06 10.74
C SER A 53 11.96 10.52 11.00
N ALA A 54 10.96 10.74 11.85
CA ALA A 54 10.47 12.07 12.16
C ALA A 54 11.56 12.99 12.76
N ASP A 55 12.53 12.42 13.47
CA ASP A 55 13.69 13.12 14.05
C ASP A 55 14.93 13.14 13.14
N ASN A 56 14.82 12.61 11.92
CA ASN A 56 15.91 12.48 10.93
C ASN A 56 17.13 11.66 11.39
N LYS A 57 17.03 10.90 12.49
CA LYS A 57 18.12 10.03 12.95
C LYS A 57 18.30 8.79 12.10
N TYR A 58 17.20 8.25 11.56
CA TYR A 58 17.18 7.01 10.80
C TYR A 58 16.63 7.23 9.42
N MET A 59 17.13 6.47 8.46
CA MET A 59 16.57 6.37 7.11
C MET A 59 16.05 4.95 6.89
N TYR A 60 14.74 4.83 6.66
CA TYR A 60 14.08 3.60 6.28
C TYR A 60 14.18 3.41 4.78
N GLU A 61 14.74 2.29 4.34
CA GLU A 61 14.89 1.96 2.92
C GLU A 61 14.21 0.64 2.61
N GLY A 62 13.32 0.64 1.63
CA GLY A 62 12.63 -0.55 1.15
C GLY A 62 13.50 -1.39 0.22
N ASP A 63 13.23 -2.70 0.15
CA ASP A 63 13.77 -3.62 -0.86
C ASP A 63 13.08 -3.44 -2.24
N ALA A 64 12.11 -2.53 -2.33
CA ALA A 64 11.46 -2.08 -3.55
C ALA A 64 11.13 -0.59 -3.43
N GLN A 65 10.70 0.05 -4.53
CA GLN A 65 10.09 1.39 -4.46
C GLN A 65 8.93 1.40 -3.46
N LEU A 66 8.76 2.50 -2.73
CA LEU A 66 7.81 2.56 -1.61
C LEU A 66 6.39 2.17 -2.04
N GLU A 67 5.92 2.63 -3.20
CA GLU A 67 4.61 2.23 -3.75
C GLU A 67 4.50 0.73 -3.96
N SER A 68 5.55 0.08 -4.48
CA SER A 68 5.59 -1.37 -4.67
C SER A 68 5.66 -2.11 -3.33
N TYR A 69 6.47 -1.61 -2.40
CA TYR A 69 6.60 -2.16 -1.05
C TYR A 69 5.25 -2.18 -0.33
N TYR A 70 4.53 -1.04 -0.31
CA TYR A 70 3.22 -0.95 0.33
C TYR A 70 2.18 -1.79 -0.40
N TRP A 71 2.21 -1.84 -1.73
CA TRP A 71 1.34 -2.70 -2.51
C TRP A 71 1.46 -4.17 -2.10
N TYR A 72 2.68 -4.69 -1.98
CA TYR A 72 2.92 -6.07 -1.53
C TYR A 72 2.50 -6.30 -0.07
N CYS A 73 2.74 -5.33 0.80
CA CYS A 73 2.31 -5.43 2.20
C CYS A 73 0.79 -5.47 2.30
N PHE A 74 0.08 -4.60 1.58
CA PHE A 74 -1.39 -4.60 1.54
C PHE A 74 -1.95 -5.87 0.90
N GLN A 75 -1.33 -6.42 -0.13
CA GLN A 75 -1.71 -7.71 -0.70
C GLN A 75 -1.69 -8.81 0.36
N LYS A 76 -0.63 -8.89 1.17
CA LYS A 76 -0.53 -9.85 2.28
C LYS A 76 -1.61 -9.59 3.34
N ALA A 77 -1.86 -8.34 3.69
CA ALA A 77 -2.86 -7.96 4.68
C ALA A 77 -4.29 -8.35 4.23
N PHE A 78 -4.67 -8.08 2.99
CA PHE A 78 -5.95 -8.50 2.44
C PHE A 78 -6.10 -10.03 2.39
N ARG A 79 -5.06 -10.75 1.96
CA ARG A 79 -5.08 -12.21 1.95
C ARG A 79 -5.18 -12.78 3.37
N HIS A 80 -4.55 -12.15 4.35
CA HIS A 80 -4.62 -12.56 5.76
C HIS A 80 -6.05 -12.56 6.30
N ILE A 81 -6.88 -11.59 5.92
CA ILE A 81 -8.31 -11.55 6.31
C ILE A 81 -9.22 -12.37 5.38
N GLY A 82 -8.65 -13.13 4.45
CA GLY A 82 -9.38 -14.02 3.56
C GLY A 82 -10.02 -13.36 2.34
N VAL A 83 -9.58 -12.16 1.97
CA VAL A 83 -9.98 -11.52 0.70
C VAL A 83 -9.27 -12.19 -0.46
N ASN A 84 -10.03 -12.53 -1.51
CA ASN A 84 -9.52 -13.10 -2.75
C ASN A 84 -8.99 -11.99 -3.65
N ILE A 85 -7.66 -11.82 -3.69
CA ILE A 85 -7.02 -10.85 -4.58
C ILE A 85 -6.98 -11.43 -6.00
N ILE A 86 -7.59 -10.71 -6.93
CA ILE A 86 -7.52 -11.00 -8.36
C ILE A 86 -6.30 -10.28 -8.93
N ASP A 87 -5.41 -11.04 -9.57
CA ASP A 87 -4.23 -10.46 -10.21
C ASP A 87 -4.63 -9.80 -11.53
N TYR A 88 -4.74 -8.49 -11.49
CA TYR A 88 -5.15 -7.67 -12.64
C TYR A 88 -4.13 -7.65 -13.78
N ARG A 89 -2.88 -7.98 -13.53
CA ARG A 89 -1.85 -8.05 -14.57
C ARG A 89 -2.17 -9.09 -15.64
N TYR A 90 -2.96 -10.09 -15.28
CA TYR A 90 -3.50 -11.09 -16.21
C TYR A 90 -4.88 -10.74 -16.76
N ALA A 91 -5.55 -9.74 -16.21
CA ALA A 91 -6.92 -9.40 -16.58
C ALA A 91 -7.04 -8.37 -17.71
N GLY A 92 -5.96 -7.65 -18.05
CA GLY A 92 -5.86 -6.72 -19.20
C GLY A 92 -6.97 -5.68 -19.34
N GLY A 93 -7.60 -5.30 -18.23
CA GLY A 93 -8.61 -4.26 -18.24
C GLY A 93 -8.02 -2.86 -18.49
N PRO A 94 -8.84 -1.86 -18.87
CA PRO A 94 -8.37 -0.49 -19.00
C PRO A 94 -7.80 -0.02 -17.65
N ARG A 95 -6.58 0.48 -17.70
CA ARG A 95 -5.93 1.04 -16.52
C ARG A 95 -6.77 2.21 -16.00
N PRO A 96 -7.05 2.31 -14.68
CA PRO A 96 -7.77 3.44 -14.13
C PRO A 96 -7.10 4.75 -14.56
N TYR A 97 -7.89 5.74 -14.86
CA TYR A 97 -7.44 7.09 -15.22
C TYR A 97 -6.48 7.61 -14.14
N GLY A 98 -5.20 7.76 -14.46
CA GLY A 98 -4.15 8.20 -13.53
C GLY A 98 -2.78 7.58 -13.77
N TYR A 99 -2.70 6.46 -14.46
CA TYR A 99 -1.42 5.79 -14.76
C TYR A 99 -0.66 6.38 -15.96
N ARG A 100 -0.74 7.70 -16.19
CA ARG A 100 -0.10 8.33 -17.35
C ARG A 100 1.35 8.74 -17.14
N TYR A 101 1.94 8.51 -15.96
CA TYR A 101 3.31 8.90 -15.69
C TYR A 101 4.14 7.75 -15.12
N GLY A 102 5.03 7.24 -15.96
CA GLY A 102 6.28 6.65 -15.55
C GLY A 102 6.44 5.16 -15.70
N TRP A 103 6.52 4.67 -16.97
CA TRP A 103 7.57 3.72 -17.36
C TRP A 103 7.68 3.78 -18.88
N GLY A 104 8.84 4.22 -19.30
CA GLY A 104 9.17 4.47 -20.69
C GLY A 104 9.31 3.20 -21.52
N TYR A 105 9.16 3.41 -22.80
CA TYR A 105 9.69 2.62 -23.92
C TYR A 105 9.57 1.10 -23.81
N GLY A 106 8.40 0.58 -24.17
CA GLY A 106 8.19 -0.81 -24.50
C GLY A 106 7.03 -0.91 -25.48
N TRP A 107 7.30 -1.28 -26.69
CA TRP A 107 6.40 -1.48 -27.81
C TRP A 107 5.14 -2.23 -27.38
N GLY A 108 4.03 -1.50 -27.29
CA GLY A 108 2.75 -2.04 -26.87
C GLY A 108 2.06 -2.77 -28.01
N TYR A 109 2.26 -4.04 -28.14
CA TYR A 109 1.22 -4.89 -28.70
C TYR A 109 0.13 -4.99 -27.63
N GLY A 110 -1.08 -4.50 -27.94
CA GLY A 110 -2.23 -4.58 -27.07
C GLY A 110 -2.52 -6.04 -26.68
N TYR A 111 -2.10 -6.39 -25.49
CA TYR A 111 -2.43 -7.68 -24.92
C TYR A 111 -3.89 -7.60 -24.43
N GLU A 112 -4.82 -8.12 -25.21
CA GLU A 112 -6.17 -8.34 -24.73
C GLU A 112 -6.13 -9.50 -23.73
N PRO A 113 -6.70 -9.30 -22.52
CA PRO A 113 -6.75 -10.36 -21.54
C PRO A 113 -7.57 -11.54 -22.05
N PRO A 114 -7.28 -12.75 -21.61
CA PRO A 114 -8.15 -13.87 -21.87
C PRO A 114 -9.59 -13.53 -21.43
N PRO A 115 -10.60 -13.87 -22.24
CA PRO A 115 -11.99 -13.55 -21.93
C PRO A 115 -12.45 -13.99 -20.53
N GLU A 116 -11.86 -15.05 -20.01
CA GLU A 116 -12.11 -15.56 -18.65
C GLU A 116 -11.62 -14.61 -17.56
N ALA A 117 -10.43 -14.00 -17.72
CA ALA A 117 -9.90 -13.04 -16.76
C ALA A 117 -10.73 -11.74 -16.76
N ALA A 118 -11.16 -11.27 -17.91
CA ALA A 118 -12.05 -10.12 -18.02
C ALA A 118 -13.42 -10.38 -17.39
N ARG A 119 -13.95 -11.61 -17.50
CA ARG A 119 -15.19 -12.01 -16.81
C ARG A 119 -15.01 -12.08 -15.30
N ALA A 120 -13.87 -12.62 -14.82
CA ALA A 120 -13.57 -12.73 -13.39
C ALA A 120 -13.43 -11.37 -12.70
N ALA A 121 -12.99 -10.35 -13.43
CA ALA A 121 -12.81 -8.98 -12.94
C ALA A 121 -14.08 -8.13 -12.99
N ARG A 122 -15.12 -8.56 -13.73
CA ARG A 122 -16.33 -7.76 -13.92
C ARG A 122 -17.06 -7.54 -12.58
N GLY A 123 -17.27 -6.27 -12.21
CA GLY A 123 -17.95 -5.87 -10.98
C GLY A 123 -17.14 -6.06 -9.70
N VAL A 124 -15.88 -6.49 -9.81
CA VAL A 124 -14.96 -6.57 -8.67
C VAL A 124 -14.46 -5.17 -8.33
N PRO A 125 -14.50 -4.77 -7.05
CA PRO A 125 -13.90 -3.49 -6.63
C PRO A 125 -12.40 -3.44 -6.90
N GLU A 126 -11.91 -2.27 -7.26
CA GLU A 126 -10.48 -1.98 -7.46
C GLU A 126 -10.00 -1.03 -6.37
N PHE A 127 -9.01 -1.44 -5.59
CA PHE A 127 -8.44 -0.66 -4.52
C PHE A 127 -7.13 -0.02 -4.97
N GLY A 128 -7.04 1.29 -4.84
CA GLY A 128 -5.81 2.04 -5.07
C GLY A 128 -5.43 2.90 -3.87
N MET A 129 -4.15 3.28 -3.80
CA MET A 129 -3.61 4.13 -2.74
C MET A 129 -2.60 5.13 -3.28
N THR A 130 -2.64 6.35 -2.76
CA THR A 130 -1.60 7.37 -2.96
C THR A 130 -0.97 7.73 -1.63
N LEU A 131 0.34 7.54 -1.50
CA LEU A 131 1.10 8.00 -0.35
C LEU A 131 1.26 9.52 -0.45
N THR A 132 0.93 10.25 0.62
CA THR A 132 0.97 11.73 0.65
C THR A 132 1.98 12.27 1.66
N SER A 133 2.29 11.53 2.74
CA SER A 133 3.37 11.83 3.70
C SER A 133 3.76 10.56 4.45
N LEU A 134 5.06 10.40 4.75
CA LEU A 134 5.54 9.21 5.44
C LEU A 134 6.75 9.50 6.32
N THR A 135 6.64 9.13 7.59
CA THR A 135 7.74 9.00 8.55
C THR A 135 7.58 7.69 9.32
N ASP A 136 8.44 7.43 10.28
CA ASP A 136 8.28 6.29 11.20
C ASP A 136 7.20 6.50 12.27
N GLN A 137 6.63 7.71 12.36
CA GLN A 137 5.58 8.06 13.33
C GLN A 137 4.25 8.41 12.67
N GLU A 138 4.26 8.79 11.39
CA GLU A 138 3.07 9.21 10.66
C GLU A 138 3.06 8.64 9.24
N PHE A 139 1.92 8.11 8.84
CA PHE A 139 1.64 7.69 7.48
C PHE A 139 0.33 8.30 7.01
N SER A 140 0.42 9.27 6.11
CA SER A 140 -0.72 9.90 5.45
C SER A 140 -0.86 9.39 4.03
N PHE A 141 -2.06 9.02 3.65
CA PHE A 141 -2.35 8.43 2.34
C PHE A 141 -3.81 8.65 1.95
N LYS A 142 -4.06 8.63 0.66
CA LYS A 142 -5.40 8.66 0.09
C LYS A 142 -5.76 7.28 -0.46
N VAL A 143 -6.96 6.82 -0.16
CA VAL A 143 -7.51 5.53 -0.64
C VAL A 143 -8.56 5.80 -1.69
N TYR A 144 -8.53 5.01 -2.75
CA TYR A 144 -9.55 4.97 -3.79
C TYR A 144 -10.17 3.59 -3.87
N LEU A 145 -11.47 3.55 -4.03
CA LEU A 145 -12.18 2.34 -4.39
C LEU A 145 -13.03 2.61 -5.64
N TYR A 146 -12.72 1.90 -6.71
CA TYR A 146 -13.45 1.97 -7.97
C TYR A 146 -14.31 0.72 -8.13
N LYS A 147 -15.45 0.88 -8.78
CA LYS A 147 -16.29 -0.25 -9.16
C LYS A 147 -17.04 0.10 -10.44
N ASN A 148 -16.97 -0.75 -11.44
CA ASN A 148 -17.59 -0.53 -12.76
C ASN A 148 -17.18 0.79 -13.42
N GLY A 149 -15.90 1.20 -13.26
CA GLY A 149 -15.38 2.45 -13.82
C GLY A 149 -15.72 3.72 -13.05
N GLU A 150 -16.46 3.62 -11.94
CA GLU A 150 -16.83 4.77 -11.10
C GLU A 150 -16.09 4.76 -9.77
N THR A 151 -15.66 5.94 -9.32
CA THR A 151 -15.11 6.13 -7.98
C THR A 151 -16.24 5.99 -6.95
N LYS A 152 -16.18 4.97 -6.13
CA LYS A 152 -17.14 4.72 -5.04
C LYS A 152 -16.66 5.27 -3.69
N LEU A 153 -15.34 5.41 -3.53
CA LEU A 153 -14.71 6.02 -2.37
C LEU A 153 -13.44 6.74 -2.82
N GLU A 154 -13.26 7.94 -2.32
CA GLU A 154 -11.99 8.66 -2.28
C GLU A 154 -11.89 9.29 -0.90
N LYS A 155 -10.85 8.91 -0.11
CA LYS A 155 -10.75 9.34 1.27
C LYS A 155 -9.30 9.42 1.73
N ASP A 156 -8.99 10.49 2.45
CA ASP A 156 -7.69 10.69 3.10
C ASP A 156 -7.67 10.01 4.47
N PHE A 157 -6.54 9.40 4.79
CA PHE A 157 -6.26 8.76 6.07
C PHE A 157 -4.91 9.24 6.61
N THR A 158 -4.82 9.37 7.92
CA THR A 158 -3.55 9.62 8.62
C THR A 158 -3.47 8.72 9.84
N VAL A 159 -2.44 7.88 9.84
CA VAL A 159 -2.09 7.01 10.97
C VAL A 159 -0.95 7.63 11.74
N LYS A 160 -1.02 7.60 13.07
CA LYS A 160 0.04 8.09 13.94
C LYS A 160 0.49 7.01 14.90
N MET A 161 1.78 6.97 15.15
CA MET A 161 2.43 6.16 16.19
C MET A 161 3.24 7.05 17.12
N SER A 162 3.35 6.66 18.39
CA SER A 162 4.27 7.31 19.33
C SER A 162 5.71 7.23 18.82
N ALA A 163 6.58 8.13 19.27
CA ALA A 163 8.01 8.08 18.97
C ALA A 163 8.63 6.72 19.33
N ALA A 164 9.68 6.33 18.62
CA ALA A 164 10.42 5.12 18.95
C ALA A 164 11.09 5.28 20.32
N GLY A 165 10.90 4.28 21.20
CA GLY A 165 11.55 4.22 22.50
C GLY A 165 12.87 3.45 22.48
N THR A 166 13.37 3.05 21.30
CA THR A 166 14.55 2.21 21.12
C THR A 166 15.36 2.65 19.93
N GLU A 167 16.67 2.42 19.97
CA GLU A 167 17.60 2.58 18.85
C GLU A 167 17.96 1.21 18.20
N ASN A 168 17.35 0.12 18.66
CA ASN A 168 17.58 -1.21 18.13
C ASN A 168 17.01 -1.32 16.71
N VAL A 169 17.88 -1.62 15.75
CA VAL A 169 17.55 -1.72 14.31
C VAL A 169 16.40 -2.71 14.06
N ALA A 170 16.39 -3.86 14.74
CA ALA A 170 15.35 -4.87 14.56
C ALA A 170 13.96 -4.39 15.03
N ASP A 171 13.91 -3.60 16.09
CA ASP A 171 12.66 -3.04 16.59
C ASP A 171 12.19 -1.87 15.72
N LEU A 172 13.11 -1.07 15.20
CA LEU A 172 12.80 -0.02 14.21
C LEU A 172 12.30 -0.63 12.90
N GLU A 173 12.86 -1.76 12.43
CA GLU A 173 12.34 -2.51 11.28
C GLU A 173 10.90 -2.99 11.54
N LYS A 174 10.63 -3.62 12.69
CA LYS A 174 9.27 -4.06 13.08
C LYS A 174 8.28 -2.89 13.15
N ARG A 175 8.77 -1.72 13.55
CA ARG A 175 7.97 -0.51 13.62
C ARG A 175 7.41 -0.10 12.25
N SER A 176 8.21 -0.22 11.19
CA SER A 176 7.75 0.03 9.82
C SER A 176 6.60 -0.91 9.41
N TYR A 177 6.66 -2.18 9.82
CA TYR A 177 5.59 -3.15 9.57
C TYR A 177 4.33 -2.86 10.37
N ARG A 178 4.49 -2.41 11.62
CA ARG A 178 3.35 -1.99 12.46
C ARG A 178 2.60 -0.80 11.85
N LEU A 179 3.32 0.10 11.19
CA LEU A 179 2.69 1.23 10.50
C LEU A 179 1.77 0.76 9.37
N VAL A 180 2.16 -0.30 8.63
CA VAL A 180 1.30 -0.95 7.63
C VAL A 180 0.04 -1.53 8.27
N ASP A 181 0.19 -2.26 9.38
CA ASP A 181 -0.94 -2.85 10.10
C ASP A 181 -1.94 -1.79 10.56
N LEU A 182 -1.44 -0.69 11.10
CA LEU A 182 -2.28 0.43 11.55
C LEU A 182 -3.02 1.08 10.37
N ALA A 183 -2.33 1.31 9.25
CA ALA A 183 -2.94 1.86 8.04
C ALA A 183 -4.04 0.93 7.50
N PHE A 184 -3.74 -0.35 7.37
CA PHE A 184 -4.69 -1.35 6.91
C PHE A 184 -5.91 -1.44 7.83
N THR A 185 -5.69 -1.56 9.13
CA THR A 185 -6.79 -1.71 10.09
C THR A 185 -7.64 -0.45 10.20
N MET A 186 -7.07 0.74 10.02
CA MET A 186 -7.82 1.99 9.94
C MET A 186 -8.79 2.00 8.76
N ILE A 187 -8.33 1.59 7.58
CA ILE A 187 -9.18 1.50 6.38
C ILE A 187 -10.29 0.48 6.60
N MET A 188 -9.96 -0.73 7.11
CA MET A 188 -10.93 -1.80 7.28
C MET A 188 -12.02 -1.48 8.32
N LYS A 189 -11.75 -0.59 9.28
CA LYS A 189 -12.71 -0.10 10.29
C LYS A 189 -13.49 1.12 9.82
N ASP A 190 -13.13 1.73 8.71
CA ASP A 190 -13.81 2.90 8.19
C ASP A 190 -15.21 2.53 7.66
N LYS A 191 -16.25 3.22 8.15
CA LYS A 191 -17.65 2.90 7.82
C LYS A 191 -17.98 3.14 6.35
N ASP A 192 -17.36 4.15 5.73
CA ASP A 192 -17.58 4.44 4.32
C ASP A 192 -16.96 3.35 3.45
N PHE A 193 -15.74 2.92 3.81
CA PHE A 193 -15.09 1.79 3.15
C PHE A 193 -15.91 0.50 3.29
N GLN A 194 -16.37 0.18 4.50
CA GLN A 194 -17.20 -1.01 4.76
C GLN A 194 -18.49 -1.04 3.94
N ARG A 195 -19.11 0.14 3.71
CA ARG A 195 -20.36 0.26 2.96
C ARG A 195 -20.20 -0.02 1.47
N VAL A 196 -19.03 0.31 0.89
CA VAL A 196 -18.81 0.22 -0.55
C VAL A 196 -17.98 -1.00 -0.97
N PHE A 197 -17.23 -1.59 -0.05
CA PHE A 197 -16.47 -2.83 -0.22
C PHE A 197 -17.26 -4.03 0.31
#